data_89f55115c21ee9e0f99ff2ab9e7b02b7
#
_entry.id   89f55115c21ee9e0f99ff2ab9e7b02b7
#
_cell.length_a   1.000
_cell.length_b   1.000
_cell.length_c   1.000
_cell.angle_alpha   90.00
_cell.angle_beta   90.00
_cell.angle_gamma   90.00
#
_symmetry.space_group_name_H-M   'P 1'
#
loop_
_entity.id
_entity.type
_entity.pdbx_description
1 polymer ?
#
loop_
_entity_poly.entity_id
_entity_poly.type
_entity_poly.pdbx_seq_one_letter_code
_entity_poly.pdbx_strand_id
1 'polypeptide(L)'
;MVCTLGFFTACSSDDDNDEKEFVRNEKIEGTWNLQEVTKQDLGNGSEWYNGSAKFTWDCPEGTVLNIDMGGGFELPMDINTVIYPLMNNMANEYLPKVLKDITFTKDGQINATYAEASDDENAVPEWKTAMGYASYTVANENLIYVTIDADKATADIDDAAEKAQIKGILEQFKQIPVNIRWNGSKPYFFVDKAFVQPMIASLVIMIEKVPATDMDEEDLKQFNMLKSILNQLPPIMDKTTKFEAGLELIK
;
A
#
# COMPACT_ATOMS: atom_id res chain seq x y z
N MET A 1 -50.02 4.39 2.71
CA MET A 1 -49.60 3.56 1.55
C MET A 1 -48.39 2.79 2.02
N VAL A 2 -48.56 1.52 2.28
CA VAL A 2 -47.63 0.61 3.00
C VAL A 2 -46.77 -0.06 1.95
N CYS A 3 -45.45 0.11 2.00
CA CYS A 3 -44.52 -0.69 1.20
C CYS A 3 -44.01 -1.85 2.03
N THR A 4 -44.39 -3.03 1.64
CA THR A 4 -44.09 -4.31 2.21
C THR A 4 -42.64 -4.70 1.98
N LEU A 5 -41.94 -4.99 3.07
CA LEU A 5 -40.67 -5.70 3.12
C LEU A 5 -40.91 -7.17 2.73
N GLY A 6 -40.39 -7.59 1.59
CA GLY A 6 -40.34 -9.00 1.20
C GLY A 6 -39.12 -9.70 1.80
N PHE A 7 -39.31 -10.45 2.86
CA PHE A 7 -38.35 -11.45 3.32
C PHE A 7 -38.42 -12.68 2.40
N PHE A 8 -37.35 -12.95 1.69
CA PHE A 8 -37.19 -14.27 1.06
C PHE A 8 -36.49 -15.22 2.04
N THR A 9 -37.31 -16.02 2.71
CA THR A 9 -36.84 -17.26 3.30
C THR A 9 -36.83 -18.32 2.21
N ALA A 10 -35.68 -18.80 1.81
CA ALA A 10 -35.54 -20.04 1.07
C ALA A 10 -34.68 -20.99 1.90
N CYS A 11 -35.33 -21.88 2.62
CA CYS A 11 -34.76 -23.17 3.00
C CYS A 11 -34.97 -24.12 1.84
N SER A 12 -33.90 -24.63 1.26
CA SER A 12 -33.90 -25.93 0.60
C SER A 12 -32.46 -26.45 0.58
N SER A 13 -32.28 -27.57 1.23
CA SER A 13 -31.13 -28.46 1.11
C SER A 13 -31.06 -28.99 -0.30
N ASP A 14 -29.88 -28.83 -0.93
CA ASP A 14 -29.27 -29.88 -1.76
C ASP A 14 -27.85 -29.41 -2.17
N ASP A 15 -26.95 -30.37 -2.23
CA ASP A 15 -25.55 -30.28 -2.61
C ASP A 15 -25.39 -29.67 -4.03
N ASP A 16 -25.26 -28.36 -4.11
CA ASP A 16 -24.73 -27.70 -5.28
C ASP A 16 -23.51 -26.89 -4.84
N ASN A 17 -22.37 -27.29 -5.38
CA ASN A 17 -21.11 -26.57 -5.38
C ASN A 17 -21.32 -25.30 -6.23
N ASP A 18 -22.07 -24.33 -5.68
CA ASP A 18 -22.19 -23.01 -6.26
C ASP A 18 -20.82 -22.31 -6.13
N GLU A 19 -19.95 -22.56 -7.11
CA GLU A 19 -18.85 -21.68 -7.40
C GLU A 19 -19.49 -20.30 -7.63
N LYS A 20 -19.44 -19.44 -6.61
CA LYS A 20 -19.95 -18.06 -6.74
C LYS A 20 -19.25 -17.44 -7.93
N GLU A 21 -20.00 -17.18 -8.97
CA GLU A 21 -19.51 -16.57 -10.20
C GLU A 21 -18.75 -15.29 -9.83
N PHE A 22 -17.49 -15.18 -10.27
CA PHE A 22 -16.66 -14.02 -9.99
C PHE A 22 -17.30 -12.76 -10.60
N VAL A 23 -17.65 -11.79 -9.74
CA VAL A 23 -18.21 -10.50 -10.18
C VAL A 23 -17.08 -9.70 -10.84
N ARG A 24 -17.26 -9.36 -12.12
CA ARG A 24 -16.26 -8.66 -12.93
C ARG A 24 -16.43 -7.15 -12.88
N ASN A 25 -15.33 -6.44 -13.01
CA ASN A 25 -15.28 -5.01 -13.32
C ASN A 25 -14.48 -4.80 -14.60
N GLU A 26 -15.18 -4.85 -15.74
CA GLU A 26 -14.56 -4.77 -17.07
C GLU A 26 -13.75 -3.50 -17.31
N LYS A 27 -14.03 -2.42 -16.58
CA LYS A 27 -13.31 -1.15 -16.70
C LYS A 27 -11.85 -1.27 -16.24
N ILE A 28 -11.58 -2.06 -15.18
CA ILE A 28 -10.22 -2.22 -14.65
C ILE A 28 -9.46 -3.35 -15.32
N GLU A 29 -10.15 -4.28 -16.01
CA GLU A 29 -9.50 -5.43 -16.64
C GLU A 29 -8.47 -5.00 -17.70
N GLY A 30 -7.38 -5.76 -17.75
CA GLY A 30 -6.25 -5.54 -18.66
C GLY A 30 -5.02 -5.00 -17.98
N THR A 31 -4.02 -4.65 -18.78
CA THR A 31 -2.71 -4.16 -18.30
C THR A 31 -2.73 -2.65 -18.18
N TRP A 32 -2.25 -2.17 -17.05
CA TRP A 32 -2.12 -0.76 -16.68
C TRP A 32 -0.66 -0.44 -16.41
N ASN A 33 -0.14 0.58 -17.08
CA ASN A 33 1.24 1.01 -16.99
C ASN A 33 1.39 2.16 -15.99
N LEU A 34 2.61 2.34 -15.50
CA LEU A 34 2.96 3.56 -14.77
C LEU A 34 3.00 4.75 -15.72
N GLN A 35 2.67 5.93 -15.19
CA GLN A 35 2.88 7.20 -15.89
C GLN A 35 4.37 7.53 -15.90
N GLU A 36 4.83 8.16 -16.99
CA GLU A 36 6.18 8.73 -17.04
C GLU A 36 6.36 9.76 -15.93
N VAL A 37 7.50 9.71 -15.25
CA VAL A 37 7.83 10.67 -14.20
C VAL A 37 8.33 11.96 -14.81
N THR A 38 7.70 13.06 -14.45
CA THR A 38 8.15 14.41 -14.81
C THR A 38 8.58 15.16 -13.56
N LYS A 39 9.63 15.97 -13.69
CA LYS A 39 10.16 16.80 -12.62
C LYS A 39 9.76 18.25 -12.85
N GLN A 40 9.26 18.89 -11.82
CA GLN A 40 8.95 20.31 -11.80
C GLN A 40 9.89 20.99 -10.81
N ASP A 41 10.67 21.96 -11.29
CA ASP A 41 11.47 22.83 -10.43
C ASP A 41 10.53 23.78 -9.68
N LEU A 42 10.60 23.74 -8.35
CA LEU A 42 9.82 24.62 -7.46
C LEU A 42 10.57 25.94 -7.14
N GLY A 43 11.78 26.15 -7.69
CA GLY A 43 12.72 27.16 -7.27
C GLY A 43 13.47 26.74 -5.99
N ASN A 44 14.32 27.58 -5.45
CA ASN A 44 15.11 27.30 -4.24
C ASN A 44 15.89 25.97 -4.21
N GLY A 45 16.07 25.30 -5.35
CA GLY A 45 16.75 24.01 -5.46
C GLY A 45 15.89 22.79 -5.09
N SER A 46 14.57 22.97 -4.92
CA SER A 46 13.64 21.86 -4.67
C SER A 46 12.95 21.44 -5.95
N GLU A 47 12.75 20.14 -6.11
CA GLU A 47 12.01 19.54 -7.23
C GLU A 47 10.75 18.84 -6.72
N TRP A 48 9.69 18.81 -7.55
CA TRP A 48 8.49 18.02 -7.34
C TRP A 48 8.37 16.97 -8.44
N TYR A 49 8.23 15.70 -8.03
CA TYR A 49 8.13 14.58 -8.95
C TYR A 49 6.65 14.22 -9.17
N ASN A 50 6.23 14.25 -10.44
CA ASN A 50 4.90 13.83 -10.86
C ASN A 50 5.00 12.51 -11.61
N GLY A 51 4.37 11.47 -11.08
CA GLY A 51 4.31 10.14 -11.66
C GLY A 51 3.04 9.42 -11.24
N SER A 52 3.08 8.10 -11.22
CA SER A 52 1.94 7.27 -10.84
C SER A 52 1.63 7.26 -9.35
N ALA A 53 2.64 7.38 -8.48
CA ALA A 53 2.40 7.43 -7.04
C ALA A 53 1.69 8.74 -6.68
N LYS A 54 0.55 8.61 -6.00
CA LYS A 54 -0.27 9.75 -5.56
C LYS A 54 -0.58 9.61 -4.09
N PHE A 55 -0.40 10.72 -3.39
CA PHE A 55 -0.71 10.83 -1.97
C PHE A 55 -1.63 12.03 -1.72
N THR A 56 -2.43 11.92 -0.69
CA THR A 56 -3.11 13.03 -0.03
C THR A 56 -2.95 12.83 1.46
N TRP A 57 -2.45 13.83 2.15
CA TRP A 57 -2.29 13.77 3.60
C TRP A 57 -2.65 15.13 4.20
N ASP A 58 -3.93 15.31 4.56
CA ASP A 58 -4.45 16.55 5.11
C ASP A 58 -4.38 16.53 6.63
N CYS A 59 -3.30 17.07 7.19
CA CYS A 59 -3.10 17.28 8.62
C CYS A 59 -3.33 18.75 9.00
N PRO A 60 -3.65 19.05 10.28
CA PRO A 60 -3.60 20.41 10.78
C PRO A 60 -2.20 21.03 10.58
N GLU A 61 -2.17 22.32 10.29
CA GLU A 61 -0.92 23.07 10.16
C GLU A 61 -0.05 22.92 11.42
N GLY A 62 1.27 22.77 11.24
CA GLY A 62 2.22 22.55 12.34
C GLY A 62 2.20 21.14 12.93
N THR A 63 1.55 20.17 12.29
CA THR A 63 1.68 18.77 12.68
C THR A 63 3.08 18.27 12.30
N VAL A 64 3.86 17.83 13.30
CA VAL A 64 5.25 17.38 13.12
C VAL A 64 5.40 15.90 13.45
N LEU A 65 6.36 15.28 12.76
CA LEU A 65 6.93 13.98 13.05
C LEU A 65 8.37 14.21 13.52
N ASN A 66 8.72 13.74 14.72
CA ASN A 66 10.06 13.87 15.25
C ASN A 66 10.91 12.65 14.82
N ILE A 67 11.97 12.90 14.07
CA ILE A 67 12.90 11.86 13.63
C ILE A 67 14.06 11.81 14.62
N ASP A 68 14.25 10.66 15.27
CA ASP A 68 15.41 10.43 16.13
C ASP A 68 16.68 10.28 15.27
N MET A 69 17.57 11.26 15.38
CA MET A 69 18.84 11.28 14.66
C MET A 69 19.97 10.61 15.46
N GLY A 70 19.64 10.05 16.63
CA GLY A 70 20.60 9.46 17.56
C GLY A 70 21.20 10.47 18.53
N GLY A 71 21.76 9.95 19.64
CA GLY A 71 22.38 10.80 20.68
C GLY A 71 21.40 11.67 21.44
N GLY A 72 20.10 11.41 21.38
CA GLY A 72 19.05 12.21 22.02
C GLY A 72 18.67 13.47 21.23
N PHE A 73 19.09 13.57 19.98
CA PHE A 73 18.71 14.67 19.08
C PHE A 73 17.54 14.25 18.21
N GLU A 74 16.41 14.95 18.37
CA GLU A 74 15.21 14.78 17.54
C GLU A 74 15.09 15.93 16.53
N LEU A 75 14.83 15.60 15.26
CA LEU A 75 14.56 16.55 14.20
C LEU A 75 13.05 16.63 13.94
N PRO A 76 12.37 17.74 14.30
CA PRO A 76 10.96 17.90 13.98
C PRO A 76 10.78 18.18 12.49
N MET A 77 10.02 17.34 11.80
CA MET A 77 9.69 17.46 10.38
C MET A 77 8.20 17.69 10.22
N ASP A 78 7.82 18.83 9.68
CA ASP A 78 6.41 19.14 9.42
C ASP A 78 5.84 18.22 8.33
N ILE A 79 4.66 17.66 8.60
CA ILE A 79 4.02 16.67 7.72
C ILE A 79 3.74 17.27 6.34
N ASN A 80 3.17 18.47 6.27
CA ASN A 80 2.68 19.06 5.03
C ASN A 80 3.82 19.60 4.16
N THR A 81 4.85 20.19 4.79
CA THR A 81 5.91 20.92 4.08
C THR A 81 7.18 20.11 3.88
N VAL A 82 7.38 19.03 4.64
CA VAL A 82 8.59 18.20 4.58
C VAL A 82 8.27 16.74 4.28
N ILE A 83 7.48 16.07 5.14
CA ILE A 83 7.25 14.62 5.03
C ILE A 83 6.47 14.28 3.76
N TYR A 84 5.35 14.96 3.51
CA TYR A 84 4.53 14.70 2.33
C TYR A 84 5.28 14.92 1.01
N PRO A 85 6.01 16.04 0.78
CA PRO A 85 6.84 16.20 -0.40
C PRO A 85 7.93 15.14 -0.55
N LEU A 86 8.59 14.79 0.56
CA LEU A 86 9.62 13.75 0.57
C LEU A 86 9.04 12.39 0.14
N MET A 87 7.93 11.97 0.74
CA MET A 87 7.25 10.72 0.37
C MET A 87 6.83 10.69 -1.09
N ASN A 88 6.25 11.80 -1.60
CA ASN A 88 5.85 11.91 -2.99
C ASN A 88 7.05 11.76 -3.94
N ASN A 89 8.13 12.46 -3.67
CA ASN A 89 9.32 12.44 -4.53
C ASN A 89 10.00 11.07 -4.50
N MET A 90 10.22 10.51 -3.32
CA MET A 90 10.80 9.17 -3.18
C MET A 90 9.95 8.11 -3.89
N ALA A 91 8.64 8.09 -3.66
CA ALA A 91 7.77 7.11 -4.30
C ALA A 91 7.79 7.22 -5.82
N ASN A 92 7.74 8.43 -6.39
CA ASN A 92 7.76 8.62 -7.85
C ASN A 92 9.15 8.41 -8.44
N GLU A 93 10.22 8.52 -7.67
CA GLU A 93 11.58 8.21 -8.12
C GLU A 93 11.85 6.70 -8.14
N TYR A 94 11.42 5.98 -7.09
CA TYR A 94 11.73 4.56 -6.94
C TYR A 94 10.73 3.63 -7.65
N LEU A 95 9.45 3.99 -7.66
CA LEU A 95 8.41 3.12 -8.22
C LEU A 95 8.71 2.65 -9.66
N PRO A 96 9.15 3.51 -10.60
CA PRO A 96 9.47 3.08 -11.96
C PRO A 96 10.70 2.16 -12.07
N LYS A 97 11.53 2.08 -11.02
CA LYS A 97 12.70 1.19 -10.97
C LYS A 97 12.30 -0.24 -10.59
N VAL A 98 11.17 -0.39 -9.88
CA VAL A 98 10.75 -1.69 -9.32
C VAL A 98 9.41 -2.20 -9.85
N LEU A 99 8.56 -1.35 -10.43
CA LEU A 99 7.27 -1.72 -11.00
C LEU A 99 7.13 -1.13 -12.40
N LYS A 100 6.71 -1.95 -13.36
CA LYS A 100 6.47 -1.54 -14.74
C LYS A 100 4.99 -1.43 -15.04
N ASP A 101 4.25 -2.49 -14.75
CA ASP A 101 2.81 -2.58 -15.03
C ASP A 101 2.10 -3.49 -14.03
N ILE A 102 0.77 -3.33 -13.97
CA ILE A 102 -0.15 -4.19 -13.22
C ILE A 102 -1.23 -4.67 -14.18
N THR A 103 -1.53 -5.96 -14.16
CA THR A 103 -2.60 -6.57 -14.96
C THR A 103 -3.69 -7.12 -14.06
N PHE A 104 -4.92 -6.63 -14.23
CA PHE A 104 -6.12 -7.21 -13.63
C PHE A 104 -6.72 -8.20 -14.63
N THR A 105 -6.76 -9.47 -14.27
CA THR A 105 -7.25 -10.53 -15.15
C THR A 105 -8.77 -10.72 -15.02
N LYS A 106 -9.38 -11.37 -15.98
CA LYS A 106 -10.84 -11.63 -16.01
C LYS A 106 -11.31 -12.62 -14.95
N ASP A 107 -10.39 -13.42 -14.41
CA ASP A 107 -10.61 -14.43 -13.38
C ASP A 107 -10.21 -13.95 -11.98
N GLY A 108 -10.02 -12.64 -11.81
CA GLY A 108 -9.79 -12.04 -10.50
C GLY A 108 -8.35 -12.11 -9.99
N GLN A 109 -7.37 -12.41 -10.86
CA GLN A 109 -5.97 -12.35 -10.48
C GLN A 109 -5.38 -10.97 -10.72
N ILE A 110 -4.38 -10.62 -9.92
CA ILE A 110 -3.53 -9.45 -10.13
C ILE A 110 -2.13 -9.96 -10.46
N ASN A 111 -1.65 -9.62 -11.65
CA ASN A 111 -0.28 -9.87 -12.05
C ASN A 111 0.49 -8.55 -12.12
N ALA A 112 1.79 -8.60 -11.95
CA ALA A 112 2.65 -7.42 -12.03
C ALA A 112 3.95 -7.75 -12.77
N THR A 113 4.44 -6.81 -13.56
CA THR A 113 5.82 -6.83 -14.06
C THR A 113 6.67 -5.96 -13.14
N TYR A 114 7.62 -6.57 -12.47
CA TYR A 114 8.42 -5.93 -11.43
C TYR A 114 9.91 -6.26 -11.59
N ALA A 115 10.76 -5.48 -10.94
CA ALA A 115 12.18 -5.77 -10.75
C ALA A 115 12.53 -5.68 -9.27
N GLU A 116 13.57 -6.41 -8.86
CA GLU A 116 14.12 -6.26 -7.53
C GLU A 116 14.79 -4.89 -7.39
N ALA A 117 14.68 -4.30 -6.21
CA ALA A 117 15.40 -3.06 -5.91
C ALA A 117 16.93 -3.32 -5.98
N SER A 118 17.66 -2.35 -6.50
CA SER A 118 19.12 -2.37 -6.55
C SER A 118 19.68 -1.15 -5.84
N ASP A 119 20.75 -1.34 -5.08
CA ASP A 119 21.50 -0.25 -4.47
C ASP A 119 22.36 0.53 -5.49
N ASP A 120 22.57 -0.05 -6.68
CA ASP A 120 23.22 0.65 -7.80
C ASP A 120 22.18 1.49 -8.55
N GLU A 121 22.28 2.80 -8.42
CA GLU A 121 21.40 3.76 -9.09
C GLU A 121 21.39 3.64 -10.62
N ASN A 122 22.45 3.06 -11.21
CA ASN A 122 22.60 2.84 -12.64
C ASN A 122 22.22 1.43 -13.09
N ALA A 123 21.77 0.58 -12.18
CA ALA A 123 21.37 -0.77 -12.53
C ALA A 123 20.19 -0.74 -13.51
N VAL A 124 20.28 -1.53 -14.56
CA VAL A 124 19.16 -1.75 -15.49
C VAL A 124 18.22 -2.76 -14.83
N PRO A 125 16.92 -2.43 -14.64
CA PRO A 125 15.98 -3.34 -14.01
C PRO A 125 15.86 -4.67 -14.78
N GLU A 126 16.00 -5.76 -14.08
CA GLU A 126 15.70 -7.10 -14.60
C GLU A 126 14.21 -7.41 -14.36
N TRP A 127 13.39 -7.21 -15.38
CA TRP A 127 11.96 -7.36 -15.27
C TRP A 127 11.51 -8.81 -15.15
N LYS A 128 10.76 -9.12 -14.11
CA LYS A 128 10.13 -10.41 -13.81
C LYS A 128 8.61 -10.25 -13.78
N THR A 129 7.89 -11.35 -13.95
CA THR A 129 6.42 -11.34 -13.82
C THR A 129 6.01 -12.10 -12.57
N ALA A 130 5.30 -11.41 -11.66
CA ALA A 130 4.62 -12.02 -10.54
C ALA A 130 3.20 -12.44 -10.97
N MET A 131 2.87 -13.72 -10.83
CA MET A 131 1.55 -14.28 -11.12
C MET A 131 1.02 -15.10 -9.97
N GLY A 132 -0.24 -14.86 -9.59
CA GLY A 132 -0.91 -15.61 -8.53
C GLY A 132 -0.46 -15.25 -7.11
N TYR A 133 0.27 -14.16 -6.92
CA TYR A 133 0.62 -13.61 -5.61
C TYR A 133 -0.50 -12.76 -5.00
N ALA A 134 -1.37 -12.24 -5.84
CA ALA A 134 -2.52 -11.45 -5.40
C ALA A 134 -3.74 -11.74 -6.27
N SER A 135 -4.89 -11.64 -5.66
CA SER A 135 -6.20 -11.72 -6.32
C SER A 135 -7.08 -10.55 -5.89
N TYR A 136 -8.17 -10.33 -6.62
CA TYR A 136 -9.15 -9.32 -6.24
C TYR A 136 -10.57 -9.84 -6.34
N THR A 137 -11.46 -9.26 -5.53
CA THR A 137 -12.91 -9.40 -5.65
C THR A 137 -13.54 -8.03 -5.80
N VAL A 138 -14.60 -7.94 -6.60
CA VAL A 138 -15.29 -6.68 -6.89
C VAL A 138 -16.43 -6.49 -5.90
N ALA A 139 -16.37 -5.42 -5.10
CA ALA A 139 -17.48 -5.01 -4.25
C ALA A 139 -18.48 -4.13 -5.02
N ASN A 140 -17.97 -3.20 -5.81
CA ASN A 140 -18.73 -2.34 -6.74
C ASN A 140 -17.76 -1.71 -7.76
N GLU A 141 -18.26 -0.84 -8.63
CA GLU A 141 -17.44 -0.21 -9.69
C GLU A 141 -16.28 0.68 -9.17
N ASN A 142 -16.32 1.09 -7.91
CA ASN A 142 -15.34 1.99 -7.28
C ASN A 142 -14.59 1.36 -6.11
N LEU A 143 -14.79 0.06 -5.84
CA LEU A 143 -14.15 -0.64 -4.73
C LEU A 143 -13.89 -2.10 -5.09
N ILE A 144 -12.65 -2.51 -4.91
CA ILE A 144 -12.23 -3.91 -4.94
C ILE A 144 -11.58 -4.27 -3.61
N TYR A 145 -11.61 -5.56 -3.27
CA TYR A 145 -10.81 -6.10 -2.18
C TYR A 145 -9.68 -6.92 -2.76
N VAL A 146 -8.46 -6.55 -2.41
CA VAL A 146 -7.24 -7.27 -2.81
C VAL A 146 -6.84 -8.23 -1.71
N THR A 147 -6.53 -9.46 -2.09
CA THR A 147 -6.02 -10.52 -1.20
C THR A 147 -4.63 -10.91 -1.66
N ILE A 148 -3.67 -10.94 -0.73
CA ILE A 148 -2.31 -11.41 -1.00
C ILE A 148 -2.21 -12.88 -0.58
N ASP A 149 -1.64 -13.72 -1.43
CA ASP A 149 -1.28 -15.10 -1.11
C ASP A 149 -0.02 -15.08 -0.23
N ALA A 150 -0.21 -15.17 1.08
CA ALA A 150 0.87 -15.09 2.04
C ALA A 150 1.86 -16.27 1.93
N ASP A 151 1.38 -17.45 1.51
CA ASP A 151 2.25 -18.62 1.32
C ASP A 151 3.20 -18.41 0.15
N LYS A 152 2.68 -17.90 -0.97
CA LYS A 152 3.52 -17.56 -2.13
C LYS A 152 4.44 -16.37 -1.86
N ALA A 153 3.93 -15.31 -1.22
CA ALA A 153 4.71 -14.12 -0.92
C ALA A 153 5.89 -14.39 0.03
N THR A 154 5.83 -15.48 0.79
CA THR A 154 6.89 -15.89 1.71
C THR A 154 7.60 -17.18 1.29
N ALA A 155 7.38 -17.68 0.05
CA ALA A 155 7.90 -18.96 -0.39
C ALA A 155 9.44 -19.02 -0.36
N ASP A 156 10.08 -17.94 -0.81
CA ASP A 156 11.53 -17.82 -0.97
C ASP A 156 12.25 -17.37 0.31
N ILE A 157 11.54 -17.23 1.43
CA ILE A 157 12.15 -16.91 2.74
C ILE A 157 12.61 -18.21 3.39
N ASP A 158 13.92 -18.34 3.55
CA ASP A 158 14.55 -19.55 4.11
C ASP A 158 14.42 -19.60 5.65
N ASP A 159 14.54 -18.44 6.33
CA ASP A 159 14.40 -18.40 7.78
C ASP A 159 12.95 -18.62 8.21
N ALA A 160 12.73 -19.68 8.98
CA ALA A 160 11.38 -20.10 9.39
C ALA A 160 10.71 -19.10 10.35
N ALA A 161 11.48 -18.38 11.18
CA ALA A 161 10.95 -17.41 12.12
C ALA A 161 10.57 -16.12 11.40
N GLU A 162 11.44 -15.62 10.52
CA GLU A 162 11.15 -14.48 9.64
C GLU A 162 9.94 -14.74 8.75
N LYS A 163 9.91 -15.93 8.09
CA LYS A 163 8.78 -16.38 7.28
C LYS A 163 7.46 -16.35 8.05
N ALA A 164 7.45 -16.92 9.26
CA ALA A 164 6.26 -16.96 10.10
C ALA A 164 5.80 -15.54 10.51
N GLN A 165 6.75 -14.65 10.79
CA GLN A 165 6.48 -13.26 11.14
C GLN A 165 5.86 -12.49 9.98
N ILE A 166 6.47 -12.54 8.78
CA ILE A 166 5.98 -11.86 7.58
C ILE A 166 4.62 -12.42 7.17
N LYS A 167 4.45 -13.75 7.19
CA LYS A 167 3.17 -14.40 6.92
C LYS A 167 2.09 -13.92 7.90
N GLY A 168 2.40 -13.85 9.19
CA GLY A 168 1.49 -13.32 10.21
C GLY A 168 1.07 -11.87 9.98
N ILE A 169 1.97 -11.04 9.43
CA ILE A 169 1.67 -9.67 9.01
C ILE A 169 0.69 -9.68 7.82
N LEU A 170 1.01 -10.41 6.76
CA LEU A 170 0.19 -10.49 5.55
C LEU A 170 -1.21 -11.05 5.85
N GLU A 171 -1.32 -12.02 6.74
CA GLU A 171 -2.60 -12.62 7.14
C GLU A 171 -3.51 -11.66 7.93
N GLN A 172 -2.96 -10.64 8.59
CA GLN A 172 -3.77 -9.61 9.24
C GLN A 172 -4.47 -8.70 8.22
N PHE A 173 -3.91 -8.59 7.02
CA PHE A 173 -4.42 -7.75 5.94
C PHE A 173 -5.02 -8.60 4.80
N LYS A 174 -5.82 -9.64 5.16
CA LYS A 174 -6.40 -10.59 4.21
C LYS A 174 -7.24 -9.96 3.11
N GLN A 175 -7.85 -8.82 3.38
CA GLN A 175 -8.67 -8.09 2.42
C GLN A 175 -8.33 -6.60 2.49
N ILE A 176 -7.53 -6.15 1.54
CA ILE A 176 -7.15 -4.74 1.41
C ILE A 176 -8.21 -4.03 0.58
N PRO A 177 -9.00 -3.10 1.17
CA PRO A 177 -9.95 -2.32 0.39
C PRO A 177 -9.19 -1.33 -0.48
N VAL A 178 -9.29 -1.50 -1.80
CA VAL A 178 -8.70 -0.59 -2.77
C VAL A 178 -9.82 0.17 -3.45
N ASN A 179 -9.90 1.47 -3.14
CA ASN A 179 -10.83 2.39 -3.76
C ASN A 179 -10.37 2.74 -5.17
N ILE A 180 -11.32 3.01 -6.06
CA ILE A 180 -11.05 3.38 -7.45
C ILE A 180 -11.73 4.72 -7.75
N ARG A 181 -10.94 5.71 -8.16
CA ARG A 181 -11.43 6.99 -8.66
C ARG A 181 -10.95 7.18 -10.09
N TRP A 182 -11.86 7.55 -10.97
CA TRP A 182 -11.53 7.76 -12.37
C TRP A 182 -11.24 9.23 -12.66
N ASN A 183 -10.06 9.50 -13.19
CA ASN A 183 -9.66 10.79 -13.73
C ASN A 183 -9.66 10.70 -15.27
N GLY A 184 -10.83 10.88 -15.90
CA GLY A 184 -11.01 10.56 -17.32
C GLY A 184 -10.85 9.07 -17.57
N SER A 185 -9.84 8.67 -18.35
CA SER A 185 -9.51 7.28 -18.64
C SER A 185 -8.49 6.66 -17.67
N LYS A 186 -7.98 7.43 -16.70
CA LYS A 186 -6.96 7.01 -15.76
C LYS A 186 -7.60 6.60 -14.43
N PRO A 187 -7.50 5.33 -14.01
CA PRO A 187 -7.91 4.92 -12.69
C PRO A 187 -6.86 5.33 -11.65
N TYR A 188 -7.32 5.88 -10.55
CA TYR A 188 -6.56 6.04 -9.33
C TYR A 188 -7.00 4.97 -8.34
N PHE A 189 -6.14 3.97 -8.11
CA PHE A 189 -6.33 2.90 -7.13
C PHE A 189 -5.68 3.33 -5.83
N PHE A 190 -6.45 3.40 -4.75
CA PHE A 190 -5.90 3.92 -3.49
C PHE A 190 -6.51 3.25 -2.25
N VAL A 191 -5.72 3.22 -1.19
CA VAL A 191 -6.18 2.97 0.17
C VAL A 191 -6.39 4.29 0.88
N ASP A 192 -7.37 4.33 1.78
CA ASP A 192 -7.73 5.55 2.51
C ASP A 192 -7.41 5.45 4.01
N LYS A 193 -7.68 6.55 4.72
CA LYS A 193 -7.51 6.64 6.16
C LYS A 193 -8.20 5.52 6.92
N ALA A 194 -9.41 5.12 6.50
CA ALA A 194 -10.19 4.12 7.21
C ALA A 194 -9.50 2.74 7.25
N PHE A 195 -8.73 2.42 6.22
CA PHE A 195 -7.89 1.22 6.19
C PHE A 195 -6.53 1.45 6.86
N VAL A 196 -5.85 2.56 6.57
CA VAL A 196 -4.46 2.79 6.99
C VAL A 196 -4.34 3.01 8.49
N GLN A 197 -5.29 3.70 9.11
CA GLN A 197 -5.24 4.01 10.54
C GLN A 197 -5.23 2.76 11.45
N PRO A 198 -6.14 1.77 11.31
CA PRO A 198 -6.07 0.53 12.08
C PRO A 198 -4.86 -0.34 11.70
N MET A 199 -4.39 -0.27 10.46
CA MET A 199 -3.16 -0.94 10.02
C MET A 199 -1.94 -0.41 10.79
N ILE A 200 -1.78 0.91 10.88
CA ILE A 200 -0.70 1.54 11.67
C ILE A 200 -0.76 1.09 13.14
N ALA A 201 -1.95 1.07 13.75
CA ALA A 201 -2.11 0.61 15.13
C ALA A 201 -1.66 -0.85 15.31
N SER A 202 -1.95 -1.72 14.34
CA SER A 202 -1.49 -3.11 14.33
C SER A 202 0.02 -3.22 14.18
N LEU A 203 0.62 -2.41 13.28
CA LEU A 203 2.07 -2.37 13.08
C LEU A 203 2.82 -1.89 14.34
N VAL A 204 2.29 -0.91 15.06
CA VAL A 204 2.84 -0.46 16.35
C VAL A 204 2.88 -1.61 17.35
N ILE A 205 1.79 -2.38 17.48
CA ILE A 205 1.74 -3.53 18.38
C ILE A 205 2.74 -4.62 17.98
N MET A 206 2.96 -4.81 16.68
CA MET A 206 3.89 -5.82 16.17
C MET A 206 5.34 -5.42 16.42
N ILE A 207 5.72 -4.18 16.08
CA ILE A 207 7.11 -3.73 16.23
C ILE A 207 7.54 -3.73 17.70
N GLU A 208 6.61 -3.53 18.64
CA GLU A 208 6.90 -3.62 20.09
C GLU A 208 7.27 -5.05 20.55
N LYS A 209 6.89 -6.07 19.77
CA LYS A 209 7.19 -7.48 20.07
C LYS A 209 8.46 -8.01 19.41
N VAL A 210 9.05 -7.24 18.49
CA VAL A 210 10.30 -7.64 17.82
C VAL A 210 11.45 -7.57 18.81
N PRO A 211 12.16 -8.69 19.09
CA PRO A 211 13.32 -8.68 19.97
C PRO A 211 14.49 -7.96 19.30
N ALA A 212 15.09 -7.03 20.01
CA ALA A 212 16.26 -6.26 19.53
C ALA A 212 17.61 -6.89 19.97
N THR A 213 17.58 -8.13 20.53
CA THR A 213 18.75 -8.73 21.19
C THR A 213 19.84 -9.18 20.23
N ASP A 214 19.50 -9.46 18.97
CA ASP A 214 20.42 -10.01 17.98
C ASP A 214 20.76 -9.01 16.85
N MET A 215 20.34 -7.75 17.01
CA MET A 215 20.63 -6.65 16.09
C MET A 215 22.02 -6.09 16.34
N ASP A 216 22.77 -5.81 15.29
CA ASP A 216 23.98 -5.01 15.40
C ASP A 216 23.67 -3.53 15.71
N GLU A 217 24.69 -2.71 15.89
CA GLU A 217 24.51 -1.31 16.31
C GLU A 217 23.78 -0.46 15.25
N GLU A 218 24.02 -0.74 13.96
CA GLU A 218 23.41 -0.01 12.84
C GLU A 218 21.94 -0.43 12.66
N ASP A 219 21.68 -1.73 12.67
CA ASP A 219 20.33 -2.30 12.61
C ASP A 219 19.47 -1.83 13.79
N LEU A 220 20.04 -1.85 14.99
CA LEU A 220 19.37 -1.38 16.20
C LEU A 220 18.98 0.12 16.09
N LYS A 221 19.86 0.94 15.51
CA LYS A 221 19.60 2.36 15.29
C LYS A 221 18.43 2.54 14.31
N GLN A 222 18.45 1.83 13.18
CA GLN A 222 17.38 1.89 12.18
C GLN A 222 16.05 1.38 12.74
N PHE A 223 16.09 0.28 13.49
CA PHE A 223 14.92 -0.27 14.17
C PHE A 223 14.30 0.72 15.17
N ASN A 224 15.13 1.36 16.02
CA ASN A 224 14.66 2.34 16.99
C ASN A 224 14.08 3.58 16.30
N MET A 225 14.68 4.03 15.20
CA MET A 225 14.12 5.13 14.39
C MET A 225 12.76 4.76 13.81
N LEU A 226 12.62 3.57 13.19
CA LEU A 226 11.36 3.08 12.66
C LEU A 226 10.29 2.97 13.76
N LYS A 227 10.65 2.40 14.90
CA LYS A 227 9.77 2.28 16.06
C LYS A 227 9.31 3.64 16.58
N SER A 228 10.23 4.62 16.67
CA SER A 228 9.89 5.99 17.05
C SER A 228 8.90 6.62 16.07
N ILE A 229 9.12 6.48 14.77
CA ILE A 229 8.21 6.97 13.72
C ILE A 229 6.82 6.32 13.88
N LEU A 230 6.76 4.99 13.93
CA LEU A 230 5.49 4.25 14.00
C LEU A 230 4.67 4.64 15.23
N ASN A 231 5.31 4.86 16.39
CA ASN A 231 4.64 5.25 17.62
C ASN A 231 4.02 6.66 17.57
N GLN A 232 4.53 7.52 16.69
CA GLN A 232 3.99 8.88 16.51
C GLN A 232 2.83 8.93 15.51
N LEU A 233 2.71 7.92 14.62
CA LEU A 233 1.69 7.94 13.58
C LEU A 233 0.24 7.85 14.10
N PRO A 234 -0.14 7.04 15.12
CA PRO A 234 -1.52 6.98 15.58
C PRO A 234 -2.10 8.34 15.98
N PRO A 235 -1.49 9.15 16.86
CA PRO A 235 -2.00 10.47 17.21
C PRO A 235 -1.98 11.48 16.05
N ILE A 236 -1.09 11.30 15.07
CA ILE A 236 -1.08 12.10 13.84
C ILE A 236 -2.29 11.70 12.97
N MET A 237 -2.53 10.39 12.78
CA MET A 237 -3.66 9.89 12.02
C MET A 237 -5.01 10.27 12.65
N ASP A 238 -5.10 10.33 13.96
CA ASP A 238 -6.32 10.81 14.64
C ASP A 238 -6.68 12.25 14.23
N LYS A 239 -5.68 13.11 14.09
CA LYS A 239 -5.83 14.52 13.66
C LYS A 239 -5.95 14.68 12.15
N THR A 240 -5.51 13.72 11.37
CA THR A 240 -5.58 13.72 9.91
C THR A 240 -7.04 13.72 9.47
N THR A 241 -7.43 14.66 8.64
CA THR A 241 -8.79 14.75 8.11
C THR A 241 -8.98 13.88 6.87
N LYS A 242 -7.93 13.75 6.05
CA LYS A 242 -7.93 12.93 4.85
C LYS A 242 -6.55 12.30 4.65
N PHE A 243 -6.53 11.00 4.36
CA PHE A 243 -5.35 10.28 3.91
C PHE A 243 -5.75 9.37 2.75
N GLU A 244 -5.02 9.47 1.67
CA GLU A 244 -5.11 8.57 0.52
C GLU A 244 -3.68 8.27 0.04
N ALA A 245 -3.40 7.01 -0.27
CA ALA A 245 -2.13 6.59 -0.88
C ALA A 245 -2.42 5.56 -1.97
N GLY A 246 -1.86 5.74 -3.16
CA GLY A 246 -2.15 4.82 -4.25
C GLY A 246 -1.47 5.18 -5.56
N LEU A 247 -1.94 4.52 -6.62
CA LEU A 247 -1.39 4.60 -7.96
C LEU A 247 -2.42 5.10 -8.97
N GLU A 248 -2.11 6.16 -9.69
CA GLU A 248 -2.83 6.56 -10.88
C GLU A 248 -2.14 5.98 -12.11
N LEU A 249 -2.84 5.13 -12.86
CA LEU A 249 -2.29 4.32 -13.92
C LEU A 249 -2.82 4.76 -15.30
N ILE A 250 -2.15 4.30 -16.36
CA ILE A 250 -2.52 4.54 -17.76
C ILE A 250 -2.58 3.21 -18.54
N LYS A 251 -3.38 3.16 -19.59
CA LYS A 251 -3.37 2.04 -20.56
C LYS A 251 -2.32 2.21 -21.60
#